data_be2d99c41d54fc5ec12c4d4b786718cd
#
_entry.id   be2d99c41d54fc5ec12c4d4b786718cd
#
_cell.length_a   1.000
_cell.length_b   1.000
_cell.length_c   1.000
_cell.angle_alpha   90.00
_cell.angle_beta   90.00
_cell.angle_gamma   90.00
#
_symmetry.space_group_name_H-M   'P 1'
#
loop_
_entity.id
_entity.type
_entity.pdbx_description
1 polymer ?
#
loop_
_entity_poly.entity_id
_entity_poly.type
_entity_poly.pdbx_seq_one_letter_code
_entity_poly.pdbx_strand_id
1 'polypeptide(L)'
;MLIHTPISLKTNKFFVFYFFLFFTLVVFPFQQETAEALCVKDKKANLRSGPGKHNEKLWTVLKYMPFRQVGREGKWLKVKDLDGDIYWIYKTITTKAYMCAVIKNNKTNLRQGPGTKFPQVGWSPIDKYFSIKVLKIKGSWVHVEDSLGDKAWVHRSLVWIQ
;
A
#
# COMPACT_ATOMS: atom_id res chain seq x y z
N MET A 1 74.79 22.13 64.28
CA MET A 1 74.60 20.72 63.97
C MET A 1 73.12 20.57 63.66
N LEU A 2 72.74 20.70 62.39
CA LEU A 2 71.37 20.74 61.90
C LEU A 2 71.04 19.38 61.24
N ILE A 3 70.06 18.68 61.87
CA ILE A 3 69.59 17.37 61.44
C ILE A 3 68.41 17.60 60.43
N HIS A 4 68.64 17.20 59.18
CA HIS A 4 67.62 17.25 58.14
C HIS A 4 66.85 15.91 58.15
N THR A 5 65.55 15.97 58.41
CA THR A 5 64.61 14.85 58.24
C THR A 5 64.01 14.91 56.84
N PRO A 6 63.94 13.83 56.05
CA PRO A 6 63.32 13.83 54.74
C PRO A 6 61.81 13.66 54.87
N ILE A 7 61.04 14.51 54.16
CA ILE A 7 59.60 14.45 54.03
C ILE A 7 59.25 13.35 53.01
N SER A 8 58.55 12.31 53.51
CA SER A 8 57.99 11.25 52.64
C SER A 8 56.73 11.74 51.94
N LEU A 9 56.82 11.90 50.61
CA LEU A 9 55.64 12.13 49.77
C LEU A 9 54.88 10.82 49.56
N LYS A 10 53.70 10.69 50.19
CA LYS A 10 52.74 9.65 49.87
C LYS A 10 52.04 10.01 48.53
N THR A 11 52.34 9.26 47.48
CA THR A 11 51.60 9.32 46.23
C THR A 11 50.23 8.65 46.36
N ASN A 12 49.20 9.46 46.41
CA ASN A 12 47.81 8.99 46.26
C ASN A 12 47.58 8.57 44.83
N LYS A 13 47.48 7.26 44.59
CA LYS A 13 46.95 6.73 43.32
C LYS A 13 45.50 6.99 43.25
N PHE A 14 45.08 8.05 42.54
CA PHE A 14 43.71 8.22 42.13
C PHE A 14 43.38 7.15 41.07
N PHE A 15 42.60 6.15 41.46
CA PHE A 15 42.02 5.20 40.54
C PHE A 15 40.88 5.93 39.79
N VAL A 16 41.18 6.39 38.58
CA VAL A 16 40.13 6.93 37.69
C VAL A 16 39.37 5.75 37.09
N PHE A 17 38.21 5.45 37.64
CA PHE A 17 37.27 4.50 37.10
C PHE A 17 36.65 5.16 35.85
N TYR A 18 37.13 4.82 34.64
CA TYR A 18 36.47 5.11 33.37
C TYR A 18 35.22 4.22 33.28
N PHE A 19 34.07 4.80 33.62
CA PHE A 19 32.77 4.20 33.38
C PHE A 19 32.48 4.38 31.89
N PHE A 20 32.87 3.39 31.08
CA PHE A 20 32.47 3.31 29.66
C PHE A 20 30.98 3.02 29.61
N LEU A 21 30.15 4.07 29.47
CA LEU A 21 28.73 3.96 29.21
C LEU A 21 28.60 3.46 27.75
N PHE A 22 28.51 2.13 27.59
CA PHE A 22 28.13 1.52 26.32
C PHE A 22 26.69 1.91 26.00
N PHE A 23 26.50 3.01 25.30
CA PHE A 23 25.22 3.38 24.72
C PHE A 23 24.95 2.44 23.55
N THR A 24 24.37 1.28 23.80
CA THR A 24 23.92 0.37 22.77
C THR A 24 22.78 1.05 22.02
N LEU A 25 23.10 1.58 20.83
CA LEU A 25 22.12 2.10 19.88
C LEU A 25 21.27 0.89 19.44
N VAL A 26 20.11 0.69 20.06
CA VAL A 26 19.14 -0.31 19.62
C VAL A 26 18.55 0.21 18.31
N VAL A 27 19.14 -0.19 17.19
CA VAL A 27 18.58 0.05 15.86
C VAL A 27 17.38 -0.87 15.74
N PHE A 28 16.18 -0.34 16.00
CA PHE A 28 14.95 -1.03 15.63
C PHE A 28 14.93 -1.11 14.10
N PRO A 29 14.85 -2.32 13.51
CA PRO A 29 14.64 -2.42 12.08
C PRO A 29 13.29 -1.78 11.77
N PHE A 30 13.32 -0.66 11.07
CA PHE A 30 12.12 -0.05 10.51
C PHE A 30 11.62 -1.03 9.44
N GLN A 31 10.68 -1.90 9.83
CA GLN A 31 10.02 -2.80 8.89
C GLN A 31 9.17 -1.92 7.96
N GLN A 32 9.76 -1.60 6.83
CA GLN A 32 9.05 -0.94 5.73
C GLN A 32 8.07 -1.98 5.19
N GLU A 33 6.81 -1.92 5.65
CA GLU A 33 5.74 -2.73 5.06
C GLU A 33 5.64 -2.35 3.58
N THR A 34 6.11 -3.24 2.73
CA THR A 34 5.94 -3.09 1.28
C THR A 34 4.45 -3.13 0.99
N ALA A 35 3.94 -2.01 0.53
CA ALA A 35 2.53 -1.89 0.19
C ALA A 35 2.20 -2.83 -0.97
N GLU A 36 1.49 -3.93 -0.68
CA GLU A 36 1.14 -4.94 -1.67
C GLU A 36 -0.15 -4.58 -2.42
N ALA A 37 -0.12 -4.77 -3.74
CA ALA A 37 -1.26 -4.62 -4.61
C ALA A 37 -2.27 -5.77 -4.41
N LEU A 38 -3.55 -5.45 -4.30
CA LEU A 38 -4.65 -6.40 -4.13
C LEU A 38 -5.80 -6.06 -5.04
N CYS A 39 -6.48 -7.09 -5.54
CA CYS A 39 -7.72 -6.97 -6.30
C CYS A 39 -8.87 -7.71 -5.59
N VAL A 40 -10.06 -7.16 -5.62
CA VAL A 40 -11.28 -7.89 -5.24
C VAL A 40 -11.54 -8.95 -6.31
N LYS A 41 -11.64 -10.23 -5.91
CA LYS A 41 -11.91 -11.34 -6.84
C LYS A 41 -13.39 -11.75 -6.88
N ASP A 42 -14.13 -11.54 -5.80
CA ASP A 42 -15.54 -11.88 -5.70
C ASP A 42 -16.41 -10.78 -6.34
N LYS A 43 -17.65 -11.14 -6.72
CA LYS A 43 -18.58 -10.18 -7.36
C LYS A 43 -18.79 -8.93 -6.53
N LYS A 44 -18.83 -9.07 -5.19
CA LYS A 44 -18.99 -7.97 -4.23
C LYS A 44 -18.10 -8.22 -3.00
N ALA A 45 -17.60 -7.14 -2.43
CA ALA A 45 -16.83 -7.15 -1.18
C ALA A 45 -17.27 -6.01 -0.26
N ASN A 46 -17.40 -6.30 1.02
CA ASN A 46 -17.68 -5.27 2.03
C ASN A 46 -16.39 -4.71 2.60
N LEU A 47 -16.27 -3.40 2.62
CA LEU A 47 -15.25 -2.62 3.31
C LEU A 47 -15.80 -2.21 4.67
N ARG A 48 -14.95 -2.33 5.72
CA ARG A 48 -15.36 -2.09 7.10
C ARG A 48 -14.43 -1.08 7.80
N SER A 49 -14.94 -0.51 8.88
CA SER A 49 -14.17 0.42 9.73
C SER A 49 -13.08 -0.25 10.56
N GLY A 50 -13.17 -1.59 10.78
CA GLY A 50 -12.23 -2.35 11.59
C GLY A 50 -12.14 -3.83 11.18
N PRO A 51 -11.18 -4.59 11.76
CA PRO A 51 -10.97 -6.00 11.49
C PRO A 51 -12.02 -6.86 12.20
N GLY A 52 -13.05 -7.28 11.50
CA GLY A 52 -14.11 -8.14 12.04
C GLY A 52 -15.47 -7.88 11.40
N LYS A 53 -16.33 -8.90 11.39
CA LYS A 53 -17.70 -8.77 10.85
C LYS A 53 -18.59 -7.88 11.72
N HIS A 54 -18.26 -7.72 12.99
CA HIS A 54 -18.97 -6.86 13.96
C HIS A 54 -18.71 -5.36 13.73
N ASN A 55 -17.60 -5.01 13.04
CA ASN A 55 -17.32 -3.61 12.71
C ASN A 55 -18.26 -3.12 11.62
N GLU A 56 -18.55 -1.82 11.63
CA GLU A 56 -19.43 -1.16 10.69
C GLU A 56 -19.05 -1.43 9.24
N LYS A 57 -20.05 -1.73 8.39
CA LYS A 57 -19.87 -1.80 6.95
C LYS A 57 -19.96 -0.39 6.37
N LEU A 58 -18.83 0.13 5.87
CA LEU A 58 -18.75 1.46 5.28
C LEU A 58 -19.17 1.46 3.82
N TRP A 59 -18.65 0.49 3.03
CA TRP A 59 -18.90 0.40 1.59
C TRP A 59 -19.08 -1.02 1.11
N THR A 60 -19.70 -1.17 -0.05
CA THR A 60 -19.67 -2.38 -0.85
C THR A 60 -19.03 -2.05 -2.19
N VAL A 61 -17.94 -2.75 -2.52
CA VAL A 61 -17.20 -2.61 -3.77
C VAL A 61 -17.40 -3.82 -4.66
N LEU A 62 -17.14 -3.65 -5.96
CA LEU A 62 -17.32 -4.68 -6.97
C LEU A 62 -16.01 -5.42 -7.29
N LYS A 63 -16.14 -6.50 -8.06
CA LYS A 63 -15.02 -7.28 -8.60
C LYS A 63 -14.02 -6.37 -9.32
N TYR A 64 -12.75 -6.70 -9.21
CA TYR A 64 -11.62 -5.96 -9.76
C TYR A 64 -11.30 -4.62 -9.06
N MET A 65 -12.01 -4.25 -7.98
CA MET A 65 -11.63 -3.07 -7.22
C MET A 65 -10.20 -3.23 -6.67
N PRO A 66 -9.28 -2.32 -7.02
CA PRO A 66 -7.90 -2.37 -6.57
C PRO A 66 -7.76 -1.76 -5.17
N PHE A 67 -6.79 -2.28 -4.42
CA PHE A 67 -6.38 -1.73 -3.14
C PHE A 67 -4.87 -1.88 -2.95
N ARG A 68 -4.31 -1.02 -2.11
CA ARG A 68 -2.97 -1.17 -1.57
C ARG A 68 -3.08 -1.67 -0.14
N GLN A 69 -2.51 -2.84 0.16
CA GLN A 69 -2.43 -3.32 1.52
C GLN A 69 -1.45 -2.46 2.32
N VAL A 70 -1.87 -2.01 3.49
CA VAL A 70 -1.09 -1.17 4.41
C VAL A 70 -1.03 -1.74 5.83
N GLY A 71 -1.56 -2.94 6.03
CA GLY A 71 -1.50 -3.65 7.30
C GLY A 71 -2.35 -4.91 7.30
N ARG A 72 -2.34 -5.65 8.43
CA ARG A 72 -3.08 -6.89 8.58
C ARG A 72 -3.37 -7.20 10.04
N GLU A 73 -4.55 -7.74 10.31
CA GLU A 73 -4.90 -8.36 11.58
C GLU A 73 -5.64 -9.69 11.34
N GLY A 74 -5.01 -10.80 11.68
CA GLY A 74 -5.53 -12.14 11.41
C GLY A 74 -5.85 -12.36 9.93
N LYS A 75 -7.15 -12.55 9.62
CA LYS A 75 -7.66 -12.72 8.25
C LYS A 75 -8.18 -11.43 7.62
N TRP A 76 -8.02 -10.28 8.29
CA TRP A 76 -8.42 -8.98 7.82
C TRP A 76 -7.22 -8.19 7.32
N LEU A 77 -7.35 -7.60 6.14
CA LEU A 77 -6.34 -6.75 5.53
C LEU A 77 -6.75 -5.29 5.69
N LYS A 78 -5.83 -4.47 6.22
CA LYS A 78 -5.97 -3.02 6.22
C LYS A 78 -5.54 -2.52 4.86
N VAL A 79 -6.42 -1.84 4.17
CA VAL A 79 -6.21 -1.45 2.77
C VAL A 79 -6.47 0.04 2.56
N LYS A 80 -5.77 0.59 1.58
CA LYS A 80 -5.91 1.97 1.14
C LYS A 80 -6.47 1.98 -0.29
N ASP A 81 -7.44 2.84 -0.57
CA ASP A 81 -8.02 3.02 -1.89
C ASP A 81 -7.30 4.11 -2.73
N LEU A 82 -7.91 4.49 -3.87
CA LEU A 82 -7.43 5.53 -4.79
C LEU A 82 -7.29 6.91 -4.12
N ASP A 83 -8.20 7.30 -3.26
CA ASP A 83 -8.23 8.62 -2.62
C ASP A 83 -7.42 8.64 -1.32
N GLY A 84 -6.90 7.49 -0.90
CA GLY A 84 -6.08 7.37 0.30
C GLY A 84 -6.85 6.95 1.54
N ASP A 85 -8.15 6.68 1.41
CA ASP A 85 -9.00 6.24 2.49
C ASP A 85 -8.65 4.83 2.96
N ILE A 86 -8.79 4.58 4.26
CA ILE A 86 -8.40 3.33 4.90
C ILE A 86 -9.61 2.51 5.27
N TYR A 87 -9.56 1.23 4.89
CA TYR A 87 -10.61 0.26 5.15
C TYR A 87 -10.04 -1.09 5.58
N TRP A 88 -10.93 -1.97 6.03
CA TRP A 88 -10.64 -3.36 6.29
C TRP A 88 -11.44 -4.27 5.37
N ILE A 89 -10.74 -5.23 4.75
CA ILE A 89 -11.33 -6.21 3.85
C ILE A 89 -10.90 -7.62 4.24
N TYR A 90 -11.78 -8.61 4.07
CA TYR A 90 -11.45 -9.98 4.41
C TYR A 90 -10.53 -10.60 3.35
N LYS A 91 -9.43 -11.24 3.77
CA LYS A 91 -8.36 -11.73 2.89
C LYS A 91 -8.87 -12.67 1.79
N THR A 92 -9.82 -13.58 2.11
CA THR A 92 -10.23 -14.63 1.17
C THR A 92 -10.98 -14.13 -0.07
N ILE A 93 -11.51 -12.90 -0.04
CA ILE A 93 -12.20 -12.28 -1.18
C ILE A 93 -11.27 -11.39 -2.01
N THR A 94 -9.98 -11.38 -1.71
CA THR A 94 -8.95 -10.65 -2.47
C THR A 94 -8.00 -11.61 -3.17
N THR A 95 -7.25 -11.10 -4.16
CA THR A 95 -6.26 -11.84 -4.92
C THR A 95 -5.12 -10.93 -5.38
N LYS A 96 -3.96 -11.55 -5.65
CA LYS A 96 -2.79 -10.95 -6.29
C LYS A 96 -2.49 -11.62 -7.65
N ALA A 97 -3.36 -12.50 -8.12
CA ALA A 97 -3.12 -13.32 -9.31
C ALA A 97 -3.16 -12.52 -10.62
N TYR A 98 -3.69 -11.30 -10.58
CA TYR A 98 -3.77 -10.39 -11.72
C TYR A 98 -3.72 -8.94 -11.25
N MET A 99 -3.37 -8.04 -12.15
CA MET A 99 -3.48 -6.60 -11.91
C MET A 99 -4.91 -6.13 -12.15
N CYS A 100 -5.34 -5.18 -11.36
CA CYS A 100 -6.60 -4.48 -11.53
C CYS A 100 -6.41 -2.98 -11.49
N ALA A 101 -7.39 -2.26 -11.95
CA ALA A 101 -7.37 -0.81 -11.97
C ALA A 101 -8.76 -0.24 -11.65
N VAL A 102 -8.77 1.01 -11.24
CA VAL A 102 -9.99 1.80 -11.07
C VAL A 102 -9.85 3.11 -11.83
N ILE A 103 -10.95 3.57 -12.39
CA ILE A 103 -11.03 4.84 -13.10
C ILE A 103 -10.90 6.00 -12.10
N LYS A 104 -10.06 6.99 -12.44
CA LYS A 104 -9.75 8.12 -11.58
C LYS A 104 -10.71 9.30 -11.70
N ASN A 105 -11.34 9.47 -12.88
CA ASN A 105 -12.13 10.65 -13.20
C ASN A 105 -13.48 10.25 -13.80
N ASN A 106 -14.50 11.06 -13.56
CA ASN A 106 -15.79 10.90 -14.22
C ASN A 106 -15.69 11.14 -15.73
N LYS A 107 -16.62 10.60 -16.49
CA LYS A 107 -16.72 10.73 -17.95
C LYS A 107 -15.43 10.30 -18.68
N THR A 108 -14.77 9.26 -18.17
CA THR A 108 -13.58 8.69 -18.80
C THR A 108 -13.94 7.88 -20.02
N ASN A 109 -13.30 8.20 -21.15
CA ASN A 109 -13.53 7.51 -22.43
C ASN A 109 -12.74 6.20 -22.50
N LEU A 110 -13.44 5.13 -22.83
CA LEU A 110 -12.89 3.83 -23.19
C LEU A 110 -12.97 3.62 -24.70
N ARG A 111 -11.97 2.98 -25.29
CA ARG A 111 -11.83 2.86 -26.74
C ARG A 111 -11.65 1.42 -27.20
N GLN A 112 -11.93 1.18 -28.48
CA GLN A 112 -11.76 -0.13 -29.13
C GLN A 112 -10.29 -0.48 -29.37
N GLY A 113 -9.36 0.50 -29.34
CA GLY A 113 -7.94 0.30 -29.58
C GLY A 113 -7.03 1.29 -28.83
N PRO A 114 -5.72 1.05 -28.83
CA PRO A 114 -4.72 1.83 -28.08
C PRO A 114 -4.38 3.14 -28.79
N GLY A 115 -5.27 4.11 -28.75
CA GLY A 115 -5.06 5.43 -29.35
C GLY A 115 -6.33 6.27 -29.39
N THR A 116 -6.17 7.58 -29.48
CA THR A 116 -7.30 8.54 -29.53
C THR A 116 -8.08 8.46 -30.84
N LYS A 117 -7.49 7.89 -31.90
CA LYS A 117 -8.13 7.69 -33.21
C LYS A 117 -9.15 6.53 -33.22
N PHE A 118 -9.07 5.62 -32.28
CA PHE A 118 -10.03 4.52 -32.19
C PHE A 118 -11.35 5.02 -31.61
N PRO A 119 -12.49 4.53 -32.11
CA PRO A 119 -13.80 4.89 -31.61
C PRO A 119 -13.97 4.45 -30.15
N GLN A 120 -14.92 5.07 -29.48
CA GLN A 120 -15.31 4.65 -28.13
C GLN A 120 -16.06 3.33 -28.18
N VAL A 121 -15.98 2.54 -27.11
CA VAL A 121 -16.84 1.36 -26.93
C VAL A 121 -18.24 1.80 -26.52
N GLY A 122 -19.26 0.94 -26.75
CA GLY A 122 -20.66 1.30 -26.52
C GLY A 122 -21.04 1.59 -25.07
N TRP A 123 -20.24 1.11 -24.11
CA TRP A 123 -20.44 1.36 -22.67
C TRP A 123 -19.58 2.50 -22.11
N SER A 124 -18.97 3.29 -22.98
CA SER A 124 -18.24 4.52 -22.67
C SER A 124 -19.16 5.75 -22.86
N PRO A 125 -18.96 6.85 -22.09
CA PRO A 125 -17.96 7.04 -21.03
C PRO A 125 -18.35 6.36 -19.72
N ILE A 126 -17.36 6.17 -18.84
CA ILE A 126 -17.55 5.62 -17.50
C ILE A 126 -17.05 6.57 -16.42
N ASP A 127 -17.53 6.39 -15.19
CA ASP A 127 -17.25 7.29 -14.08
C ASP A 127 -16.14 6.78 -13.16
N LYS A 128 -15.68 7.68 -12.28
CA LYS A 128 -14.73 7.39 -11.22
C LYS A 128 -15.17 6.16 -10.42
N TYR A 129 -14.20 5.38 -9.95
CA TYR A 129 -14.40 4.13 -9.22
C TYR A 129 -14.92 2.93 -10.03
N PHE A 130 -15.14 3.08 -11.33
CA PHE A 130 -15.40 1.89 -12.15
C PHE A 130 -14.17 0.98 -12.16
N SER A 131 -14.33 -0.26 -11.69
CA SER A 131 -13.24 -1.22 -11.49
C SER A 131 -13.11 -2.20 -12.63
N ILE A 132 -11.88 -2.48 -13.05
CA ILE A 132 -11.53 -3.26 -14.24
C ILE A 132 -10.30 -4.10 -13.99
N LYS A 133 -10.22 -5.26 -14.67
CA LYS A 133 -9.03 -6.09 -14.73
C LYS A 133 -8.09 -5.57 -15.79
N VAL A 134 -6.79 -5.52 -15.50
CA VAL A 134 -5.76 -5.17 -16.47
C VAL A 134 -5.32 -6.44 -17.20
N LEU A 135 -5.45 -6.43 -18.54
CA LEU A 135 -5.04 -7.54 -19.39
C LEU A 135 -3.61 -7.35 -19.90
N LYS A 136 -3.29 -6.14 -20.38
CA LYS A 136 -1.94 -5.77 -20.83
C LYS A 136 -1.77 -4.26 -20.88
N ILE A 137 -0.51 -3.82 -20.89
CA ILE A 137 -0.12 -2.42 -21.07
C ILE A 137 0.67 -2.30 -22.38
N LYS A 138 0.32 -1.33 -23.21
CA LYS A 138 1.02 -1.01 -24.46
C LYS A 138 1.28 0.50 -24.51
N GLY A 139 2.51 0.92 -24.20
CA GLY A 139 2.87 2.34 -24.07
C GLY A 139 1.98 3.05 -23.06
N SER A 140 1.32 4.11 -23.46
CA SER A 140 0.39 4.89 -22.64
C SER A 140 -1.03 4.32 -22.56
N TRP A 141 -1.27 3.13 -23.10
CA TRP A 141 -2.60 2.54 -23.16
C TRP A 141 -2.66 1.23 -22.39
N VAL A 142 -3.76 1.02 -21.69
CA VAL A 142 -4.06 -0.17 -20.89
C VAL A 142 -5.23 -0.91 -21.48
N HIS A 143 -5.04 -2.17 -21.85
CA HIS A 143 -6.11 -3.07 -22.28
C HIS A 143 -6.76 -3.66 -21.05
N VAL A 144 -8.05 -3.51 -20.93
CA VAL A 144 -8.81 -3.83 -19.74
C VAL A 144 -10.02 -4.70 -20.05
N GLU A 145 -10.55 -5.34 -19.02
CA GLU A 145 -11.74 -6.17 -19.05
C GLU A 145 -12.63 -5.82 -17.85
N ASP A 146 -13.89 -5.61 -18.09
CA ASP A 146 -14.86 -5.38 -17.02
C ASP A 146 -15.33 -6.68 -16.35
N SER A 147 -16.24 -6.60 -15.38
CA SER A 147 -16.77 -7.77 -14.67
C SER A 147 -17.68 -8.67 -15.49
N LEU A 148 -18.14 -8.21 -16.65
CA LEU A 148 -18.99 -8.95 -17.60
C LEU A 148 -18.15 -9.62 -18.70
N GLY A 149 -16.86 -9.27 -18.82
CA GLY A 149 -15.95 -9.77 -19.85
C GLY A 149 -15.77 -8.85 -21.05
N ASP A 150 -16.40 -7.68 -21.02
CA ASP A 150 -16.24 -6.68 -22.09
C ASP A 150 -14.87 -6.03 -22.03
N LYS A 151 -14.25 -5.84 -23.20
CA LYS A 151 -12.87 -5.37 -23.31
C LYS A 151 -12.78 -4.00 -23.94
N ALA A 152 -11.82 -3.20 -23.46
CA ALA A 152 -11.57 -1.88 -23.97
C ALA A 152 -10.13 -1.44 -23.73
N TRP A 153 -9.78 -0.29 -24.27
CA TRP A 153 -8.52 0.40 -24.01
C TRP A 153 -8.79 1.74 -23.32
N VAL A 154 -7.99 2.03 -22.29
CA VAL A 154 -8.02 3.29 -21.55
C VAL A 154 -6.61 3.89 -21.48
N HIS A 155 -6.50 5.20 -21.49
CA HIS A 155 -5.21 5.86 -21.30
C HIS A 155 -4.72 5.67 -19.87
N ARG A 156 -3.44 5.33 -19.69
CA ARG A 156 -2.84 4.98 -18.38
C ARG A 156 -2.98 6.08 -17.32
N SER A 157 -2.95 7.36 -17.74
CA SER A 157 -3.11 8.48 -16.80
C SER A 157 -4.49 8.56 -16.15
N LEU A 158 -5.51 7.91 -16.75
CA LEU A 158 -6.91 7.94 -16.28
C LEU A 158 -7.26 6.80 -15.32
N VAL A 159 -6.31 5.90 -15.05
CA VAL A 159 -6.50 4.75 -14.18
C VAL A 159 -5.48 4.72 -13.04
N TRP A 160 -5.90 4.18 -11.90
CA TRP A 160 -5.02 3.79 -10.81
C TRP A 160 -4.91 2.26 -10.82
N ILE A 161 -3.70 1.77 -11.10
CA ILE A 161 -3.39 0.34 -11.27
C ILE A 161 -2.70 -0.18 -10.01
N GLN A 162 -3.13 -1.34 -9.55
CA GLN A 162 -2.49 -2.11 -8.48
C GLN A 162 -2.26 -3.57 -8.89
#